data_5334de7947530530884df94320a7fc68
#
_entry.id   5334de7947530530884df94320a7fc68
#
_cell.length_a   1.000
_cell.length_b   1.000
_cell.length_c   1.000
_cell.angle_alpha   90.00
_cell.angle_beta   90.00
_cell.angle_gamma   90.00
#
_symmetry.space_group_name_H-M   'P 1'
#
loop_
_entity.id
_entity.type
_entity.pdbx_description
1 polymer ?
#
loop_
_entity_poly.entity_id
_entity_poly.type
_entity_poly.pdbx_seq_one_letter_code
_entity_poly.pdbx_strand_id
1 'polypeptide(L)'
;MEYSTYMGFTDGASRHTHHSTYAAWVIYTPMGQVLSLGGVCLPPSSNNVVEYSAIIELLRDSILHGVLSLKVRIDSELVVSQLNGLYHVRDLTLLRRFLCVRLLERQFDNITYIHVPRINQFTDSYANYMLDWHLFHP
;
A
#
# COMPACT_ATOMS: atom_id res chain seq x y z
N MET A 1 -19.56 9.64 -5.16
CA MET A 1 -20.61 8.67 -4.83
C MET A 1 -19.98 7.41 -4.29
N GLU A 2 -20.53 6.86 -3.22
CA GLU A 2 -19.90 5.72 -2.54
C GLU A 2 -19.85 4.46 -3.39
N TYR A 3 -20.88 4.23 -4.20
CA TYR A 3 -20.90 3.04 -5.07
C TYR A 3 -19.83 3.06 -6.16
N SER A 4 -19.18 4.21 -6.38
CA SER A 4 -18.07 4.30 -7.32
C SER A 4 -16.72 4.33 -6.60
N THR A 5 -16.70 4.12 -5.28
CA THR A 5 -15.47 4.12 -4.50
C THR A 5 -14.85 2.73 -4.49
N TYR A 6 -13.61 2.65 -4.97
CA TYR A 6 -12.82 1.44 -4.94
C TYR A 6 -12.12 1.32 -3.59
N MET A 7 -11.73 0.11 -3.23
CA MET A 7 -11.04 -0.14 -1.97
C MET A 7 -9.67 -0.73 -2.22
N GLY A 8 -8.67 -0.15 -1.56
CA GLY A 8 -7.30 -0.63 -1.64
C GLY A 8 -6.82 -1.15 -0.31
N PHE A 9 -6.01 -2.20 -0.35
CA PHE A 9 -5.34 -2.76 0.82
C PHE A 9 -3.86 -2.88 0.52
N THR A 10 -3.04 -2.61 1.54
CA THR A 10 -1.59 -2.75 1.43
C THR A 10 -1.06 -3.65 2.53
N ASP A 11 0.03 -4.32 2.25
CA ASP A 11 0.74 -5.12 3.25
C ASP A 11 2.20 -5.28 2.88
N GLY A 12 3.01 -5.65 3.88
CA GLY A 12 4.41 -5.96 3.69
C GLY A 12 4.76 -7.28 4.36
N ALA A 13 5.78 -7.91 3.84
CA ALA A 13 6.35 -9.13 4.42
C ALA A 13 7.87 -9.05 4.40
N SER A 14 8.50 -9.52 5.46
CA SER A 14 9.96 -9.54 5.58
C SER A 14 10.44 -10.92 5.96
N ARG A 15 11.61 -11.30 5.44
CA ARG A 15 12.34 -12.48 5.84
C ARG A 15 13.72 -12.04 6.30
N HIS A 16 13.87 -11.84 7.59
CA HIS A 16 15.11 -11.32 8.16
C HIS A 16 16.32 -12.22 7.88
N THR A 17 16.10 -13.54 7.87
CA THR A 17 17.16 -14.51 7.61
C THR A 17 17.73 -14.41 6.19
N HIS A 18 16.95 -13.88 5.24
CA HIS A 18 17.34 -13.72 3.84
C HIS A 18 17.44 -12.27 3.42
N HIS A 19 17.25 -11.34 4.36
CA HIS A 19 17.28 -9.90 4.08
C HIS A 19 16.37 -9.50 2.92
N SER A 20 15.20 -10.12 2.84
CA SER A 20 14.24 -9.87 1.77
C SER A 20 12.99 -9.20 2.35
N THR A 21 12.47 -8.24 1.60
CA THR A 21 11.26 -7.50 1.96
C THR A 21 10.36 -7.40 0.74
N TYR A 22 9.07 -7.54 0.94
CA TYR A 22 8.09 -7.50 -0.15
C TYR A 22 6.91 -6.62 0.25
N ALA A 23 6.54 -5.69 -0.62
CA ALA A 23 5.35 -4.86 -0.47
C ALA A 23 4.29 -5.33 -1.45
N ALA A 24 3.05 -5.49 -0.97
CA ALA A 24 1.96 -5.99 -1.78
C ALA A 24 0.73 -5.09 -1.65
N TRP A 25 -0.12 -5.12 -2.67
CA TRP A 25 -1.38 -4.38 -2.66
C TRP A 25 -2.44 -5.14 -3.43
N VAL A 26 -3.70 -4.82 -3.13
CA VAL A 26 -4.85 -5.32 -3.89
C VAL A 26 -5.89 -4.19 -3.97
N ILE A 27 -6.54 -4.10 -5.12
CA ILE A 27 -7.60 -3.13 -5.37
C ILE A 27 -8.89 -3.91 -5.63
N TYR A 28 -9.93 -3.56 -4.88
CA TYR A 28 -11.26 -4.13 -5.08
C TYR A 28 -12.18 -3.10 -5.72
N THR A 29 -13.04 -3.56 -6.62
CA THR A 29 -14.10 -2.73 -7.19
C THR A 29 -15.11 -2.37 -6.11
N PRO A 30 -16.01 -1.39 -6.36
CA PRO A 30 -17.09 -1.09 -5.42
C PRO A 30 -17.97 -2.29 -5.10
N MET A 31 -18.03 -3.28 -6.00
CA MET A 31 -18.80 -4.52 -5.79
C MET A 31 -18.01 -5.60 -5.05
N GLY A 32 -16.76 -5.32 -4.67
CA GLY A 32 -15.96 -6.27 -3.91
C GLY A 32 -15.18 -7.28 -4.74
N GLN A 33 -15.13 -7.11 -6.05
CA GLN A 33 -14.32 -7.98 -6.91
C GLN A 33 -12.89 -7.47 -7.01
N VAL A 34 -11.93 -8.37 -7.16
CA VAL A 34 -10.53 -7.97 -7.36
C VAL A 34 -10.39 -7.31 -8.73
N LEU A 35 -9.99 -6.04 -8.73
CA LEU A 35 -9.67 -5.32 -9.96
C LEU A 35 -8.23 -5.57 -10.37
N SER A 36 -7.31 -5.44 -9.42
CA SER A 36 -5.89 -5.59 -9.68
C SER A 36 -5.17 -5.92 -8.38
N LEU A 37 -4.03 -6.55 -8.49
CA LEU A 37 -3.16 -6.80 -7.37
C LEU A 37 -1.71 -6.81 -7.87
N GLY A 38 -0.78 -6.57 -6.97
CA GLY A 38 0.62 -6.57 -7.34
C GLY A 38 1.51 -6.61 -6.12
N GLY A 39 2.79 -6.65 -6.39
CA GLY A 39 3.79 -6.64 -5.35
C GLY A 39 5.15 -6.27 -5.91
N VAL A 40 6.02 -5.81 -5.03
CA VAL A 40 7.38 -5.41 -5.38
C VAL A 40 8.34 -5.88 -4.30
N CYS A 41 9.48 -6.41 -4.74
CA CYS A 41 10.56 -6.81 -3.85
C CYS A 41 11.41 -5.56 -3.55
N LEU A 42 11.71 -5.34 -2.28
CA LEU A 42 12.48 -4.20 -1.82
C LEU A 42 13.77 -4.65 -1.15
N PRO A 43 14.80 -3.80 -1.13
CA PRO A 43 15.93 -4.02 -0.23
C PRO A 43 15.45 -4.06 1.21
N PRO A 44 16.25 -4.60 2.15
CA PRO A 44 15.88 -4.56 3.57
C PRO A 44 15.46 -3.16 3.99
N SER A 45 14.27 -3.02 4.55
CA SER A 45 13.64 -1.73 4.83
C SER A 45 12.83 -1.80 6.11
N SER A 46 12.62 -0.64 6.75
CA SER A 46 11.74 -0.56 7.90
C SER A 46 10.29 -0.81 7.50
N ASN A 47 9.44 -1.18 8.46
CA ASN A 47 8.03 -1.44 8.21
C ASN A 47 7.33 -0.23 7.61
N ASN A 48 7.68 0.99 8.06
CA ASN A 48 7.05 2.20 7.54
C ASN A 48 7.46 2.49 6.10
N VAL A 49 8.69 2.21 5.72
CA VAL A 49 9.16 2.32 4.34
C VAL A 49 8.39 1.36 3.44
N VAL A 50 8.21 0.12 3.90
CA VAL A 50 7.46 -0.89 3.15
C VAL A 50 6.02 -0.43 2.94
N GLU A 51 5.38 0.08 4.00
CA GLU A 51 4.00 0.57 3.90
C GLU A 51 3.86 1.71 2.91
N TYR A 52 4.73 2.72 2.97
CA TYR A 52 4.69 3.81 1.99
C TYR A 52 4.92 3.30 0.58
N SER A 53 5.85 2.36 0.41
CA SER A 53 6.14 1.79 -0.92
C SER A 53 4.92 1.06 -1.48
N ALA A 54 4.22 0.29 -0.64
CA ALA A 54 2.99 -0.39 -1.05
C ALA A 54 1.90 0.61 -1.43
N ILE A 55 1.74 1.69 -0.66
CA ILE A 55 0.76 2.73 -0.93
C ILE A 55 1.05 3.42 -2.28
N ILE A 56 2.31 3.77 -2.52
CA ILE A 56 2.70 4.41 -3.79
C ILE A 56 2.33 3.52 -4.97
N GLU A 57 2.65 2.23 -4.89
CA GLU A 57 2.34 1.31 -5.99
C GLU A 57 0.84 1.07 -6.13
N LEU A 58 0.11 1.01 -4.99
CA LEU A 58 -1.35 0.93 -5.01
C LEU A 58 -1.96 2.12 -5.75
N LEU A 59 -1.48 3.34 -5.46
CA LEU A 59 -2.00 4.54 -6.10
C LEU A 59 -1.68 4.55 -7.60
N ARG A 60 -0.47 4.17 -7.97
CA ARG A 60 -0.08 4.07 -9.38
C ARG A 60 -0.95 3.08 -10.15
N ASP A 61 -1.17 1.91 -9.57
CA ASP A 61 -1.99 0.87 -10.19
C ASP A 61 -3.44 1.35 -10.31
N SER A 62 -3.97 2.00 -9.27
CA SER A 62 -5.31 2.58 -9.30
C SER A 62 -5.45 3.62 -10.41
N ILE A 63 -4.47 4.50 -10.57
CA ILE A 63 -4.45 5.51 -11.63
C ILE A 63 -4.48 4.84 -13.00
N LEU A 64 -3.68 3.81 -13.21
CA LEU A 64 -3.64 3.07 -14.48
C LEU A 64 -4.99 2.46 -14.83
N HIS A 65 -5.78 2.09 -13.84
CA HIS A 65 -7.11 1.50 -14.04
C HIS A 65 -8.24 2.54 -14.04
N GLY A 66 -7.89 3.83 -14.02
CA GLY A 66 -8.90 4.89 -14.09
C GLY A 66 -9.72 5.08 -12.82
N VAL A 67 -9.21 4.62 -11.68
CA VAL A 67 -9.89 4.79 -10.39
C VAL A 67 -9.80 6.25 -9.95
N LEU A 68 -10.94 6.88 -9.72
CA LEU A 68 -10.99 8.29 -9.30
C LEU A 68 -11.35 8.47 -7.82
N SER A 69 -12.00 7.48 -7.22
CA SER A 69 -12.36 7.51 -5.81
C SER A 69 -11.85 6.24 -5.14
N LEU A 70 -10.99 6.40 -4.14
CA LEU A 70 -10.29 5.28 -3.52
C LEU A 70 -10.25 5.43 -2.01
N LYS A 71 -10.55 4.35 -1.32
CA LYS A 71 -10.43 4.24 0.13
C LYS A 71 -9.30 3.25 0.41
N VAL A 72 -8.23 3.71 1.05
CA VAL A 72 -7.04 2.90 1.31
C VAL A 72 -7.04 2.43 2.76
N ARG A 73 -6.96 1.13 2.96
CA ARG A 73 -6.93 0.51 4.29
C ARG A 73 -5.52 0.08 4.61
N ILE A 74 -5.00 0.58 5.71
CA ILE A 74 -3.59 0.46 6.08
C ILE A 74 -3.50 -0.02 7.52
N ASP A 75 -2.60 -0.94 7.79
CA ASP A 75 -2.42 -1.52 9.11
C ASP A 75 -1.46 -0.68 9.99
N SER A 76 -0.65 0.19 9.42
CA SER A 76 0.23 1.08 10.19
C SER A 76 -0.50 2.33 10.66
N GLU A 77 -0.73 2.44 11.96
CA GLU A 77 -1.38 3.61 12.56
C GLU A 77 -0.55 4.87 12.32
N LEU A 78 0.77 4.78 12.43
CA LEU A 78 1.65 5.92 12.21
C LEU A 78 1.51 6.47 10.79
N VAL A 79 1.56 5.60 9.78
CA VAL A 79 1.46 6.01 8.38
C VAL A 79 0.10 6.64 8.11
N VAL A 80 -0.98 6.05 8.60
CA VAL A 80 -2.32 6.62 8.45
C VAL A 80 -2.40 8.01 9.10
N SER A 81 -1.86 8.16 10.30
CA SER A 81 -1.86 9.45 11.00
C SER A 81 -1.06 10.50 10.25
N GLN A 82 0.05 10.12 9.65
CA GLN A 82 0.85 11.02 8.82
C GLN A 82 0.07 11.44 7.57
N LEU A 83 -0.55 10.49 6.87
CA LEU A 83 -1.31 10.78 5.66
C LEU A 83 -2.57 11.60 5.94
N ASN A 84 -3.16 11.43 7.11
CA ASN A 84 -4.33 12.22 7.53
C ASN A 84 -3.96 13.57 8.14
N GLY A 85 -2.65 13.90 8.19
CA GLY A 85 -2.19 15.19 8.68
C GLY A 85 -2.18 15.35 10.19
N LEU A 86 -2.30 14.26 10.95
CA LEU A 86 -2.29 14.28 12.40
C LEU A 86 -0.88 14.31 13.00
N TYR A 87 0.08 13.70 12.30
CA TYR A 87 1.47 13.67 12.70
C TYR A 87 2.36 14.18 11.58
N HIS A 88 3.41 14.91 11.95
CA HIS A 88 4.41 15.38 10.99
C HIS A 88 5.35 14.24 10.60
N VAL A 89 5.76 14.23 9.34
CA VAL A 89 6.76 13.30 8.84
C VAL A 89 8.13 13.95 8.99
N ARG A 90 8.95 13.47 9.94
CA ARG A 90 10.25 14.06 10.24
C ARG A 90 11.42 13.30 9.62
N ASP A 91 11.25 11.99 9.45
CA ASP A 91 12.28 11.15 8.83
C ASP A 91 12.35 11.45 7.34
N LEU A 92 13.55 11.76 6.83
CA LEU A 92 13.71 12.15 5.42
C LEU A 92 13.36 11.02 4.46
N THR A 93 13.63 9.78 4.83
CA THR A 93 13.31 8.62 4.01
C THR A 93 11.80 8.48 3.84
N LEU A 94 11.05 8.68 4.92
CA LEU A 94 9.60 8.65 4.87
C LEU A 94 9.03 9.91 4.21
N LEU A 95 9.67 11.06 4.44
CA LEU A 95 9.18 12.32 3.86
C LEU A 95 9.18 12.29 2.34
N ARG A 96 10.20 11.73 1.72
CA ARG A 96 10.25 11.60 0.26
C ARG A 96 9.09 10.78 -0.25
N ARG A 97 8.76 9.68 0.42
CA ARG A 97 7.65 8.81 0.06
C ARG A 97 6.31 9.48 0.33
N PHE A 98 6.20 10.15 1.46
CA PHE A 98 5.01 10.94 1.80
C PHE A 98 4.70 11.97 0.70
N LEU A 99 5.72 12.70 0.25
CA LEU A 99 5.54 13.70 -0.80
C LEU A 99 5.16 13.04 -2.15
N CYS A 100 5.70 11.87 -2.43
CA CYS A 100 5.31 11.11 -3.61
C CYS A 100 3.82 10.74 -3.56
N VAL A 101 3.33 10.30 -2.40
CA VAL A 101 1.91 10.02 -2.21
C VAL A 101 1.07 11.27 -2.46
N ARG A 102 1.49 12.43 -1.89
CA ARG A 102 0.78 13.70 -2.10
C ARG A 102 0.68 14.07 -3.57
N LEU A 103 1.73 13.84 -4.34
CA LEU A 103 1.70 14.10 -5.79
C LEU A 103 0.73 13.18 -6.51
N LEU A 104 0.75 11.90 -6.17
CA LEU A 104 -0.15 10.92 -6.80
C LEU A 104 -1.62 11.19 -6.46
N GLU A 105 -1.90 11.69 -5.27
CA GLU A 105 -3.26 12.03 -4.85
C GLU A 105 -3.95 13.01 -5.79
N ARG A 106 -3.19 13.82 -6.50
CA ARG A 106 -3.75 14.82 -7.44
C ARG A 106 -4.52 14.18 -8.59
N GLN A 107 -4.27 12.90 -8.86
CA GLN A 107 -4.95 12.17 -9.92
C GLN A 107 -6.32 11.64 -9.50
N PHE A 108 -6.68 11.79 -8.23
CA PHE A 108 -7.93 11.28 -7.68
C PHE A 108 -8.89 12.43 -7.37
N ASP A 109 -10.18 12.18 -7.59
CA ASP A 109 -11.21 13.10 -7.13
C ASP A 109 -11.39 12.99 -5.62
N ASN A 110 -11.24 11.78 -5.08
CA ASN A 110 -11.42 11.52 -3.67
C ASN A 110 -10.53 10.35 -3.23
N ILE A 111 -9.75 10.58 -2.18
CA ILE A 111 -8.93 9.53 -1.59
C ILE A 111 -8.94 9.68 -0.08
N THR A 112 -9.13 8.57 0.63
CA THR A 112 -9.13 8.54 2.08
C THR A 112 -8.27 7.39 2.58
N TYR A 113 -7.68 7.57 3.77
CA TYR A 113 -6.83 6.57 4.41
C TYR A 113 -7.44 6.17 5.74
N ILE A 114 -7.59 4.86 5.95
CA ILE A 114 -8.22 4.30 7.14
C ILE A 114 -7.28 3.30 7.78
N HIS A 115 -7.09 3.44 9.09
CA HIS A 115 -6.36 2.45 9.86
C HIS A 115 -7.25 1.26 10.15
N VAL A 116 -6.74 0.06 9.87
CA VAL A 116 -7.37 -1.21 10.22
C VAL A 116 -6.37 -2.03 11.00
N PRO A 117 -6.73 -2.51 12.21
CA PRO A 117 -5.80 -3.29 13.04
C PRO A 117 -5.37 -4.60 12.40
N ARG A 118 -6.21 -5.14 11.52
CA ARG A 118 -5.90 -6.32 10.71
C ARG A 118 -6.23 -6.03 9.28
N ILE A 119 -5.27 -6.28 8.41
CA ILE A 119 -5.47 -6.11 6.99
C ILE A 119 -6.14 -7.34 6.40
N ASN A 120 -6.52 -7.25 5.15
CA ASN A 120 -7.12 -8.33 4.38
C ASN A 120 -6.15 -9.51 4.32
N GLN A 121 -6.59 -10.68 4.74
CA GLN A 121 -5.77 -11.90 4.73
C GLN A 121 -5.27 -12.25 3.33
N PHE A 122 -6.06 -11.95 2.31
CA PHE A 122 -5.64 -12.19 0.92
C PHE A 122 -4.35 -11.42 0.61
N THR A 123 -4.29 -10.14 0.98
CA THR A 123 -3.10 -9.32 0.74
C THR A 123 -1.90 -9.86 1.51
N ASP A 124 -2.09 -10.22 2.78
CA ASP A 124 -1.03 -10.77 3.62
C ASP A 124 -0.51 -12.10 3.03
N SER A 125 -1.41 -13.01 2.68
CA SER A 125 -1.04 -14.28 2.08
C SER A 125 -0.30 -14.09 0.76
N TYR A 126 -0.75 -13.13 -0.06
CA TYR A 126 -0.10 -12.85 -1.33
C TYR A 126 1.30 -12.29 -1.12
N ALA A 127 1.48 -11.37 -0.17
CA ALA A 127 2.78 -10.79 0.13
C ALA A 127 3.77 -11.89 0.56
N ASN A 128 3.35 -12.80 1.43
CA ASN A 128 4.19 -13.91 1.87
C ASN A 128 4.49 -14.88 0.74
N TYR A 129 3.49 -15.21 -0.07
CA TYR A 129 3.69 -16.08 -1.23
C TYR A 129 4.73 -15.51 -2.19
N MET A 130 4.61 -14.23 -2.54
CA MET A 130 5.53 -13.60 -3.47
C MET A 130 6.92 -13.45 -2.89
N LEU A 131 7.05 -13.20 -1.59
CA LEU A 131 8.35 -13.15 -0.95
C LEU A 131 9.04 -14.52 -1.01
N ASP A 132 8.32 -15.59 -0.69
CA ASP A 132 8.86 -16.95 -0.76
C ASP A 132 9.25 -17.30 -2.20
N TRP A 133 8.42 -16.93 -3.17
CA TRP A 133 8.71 -17.18 -4.58
C TRP A 133 10.03 -16.52 -5.00
N HIS A 134 10.24 -15.27 -4.61
CA HIS A 134 11.47 -14.53 -4.94
C HIS A 134 12.71 -15.12 -4.27
N LEU A 135 12.56 -15.73 -3.10
CA LEU A 135 13.68 -16.40 -2.45
C LEU A 135 14.17 -17.62 -3.23
N PHE A 136 13.26 -18.31 -3.90
CA PHE A 136 13.57 -19.54 -4.64
C PHE A 136 13.72 -19.32 -6.14
N HIS A 137 13.38 -18.13 -6.64
CA HIS A 137 13.47 -17.78 -8.06
C HIS A 137 14.11 -16.39 -8.22
N PRO A 138 15.38 -16.23 -7.74
CA PRO A 138 16.04 -14.92 -7.79
C PRO A 138 16.43 -14.49 -9.20
#